data_96954f3164f37d0387778fbe0b43b7a7
#
_entry.id   96954f3164f37d0387778fbe0b43b7a7
#
_cell.length_a   1.000
_cell.length_b   1.000
_cell.length_c   1.000
_cell.angle_alpha   90.00
_cell.angle_beta   90.00
_cell.angle_gamma   90.00
#
_symmetry.space_group_name_H-M   'P 1'
#
loop_
_entity.id
_entity.type
_entity.pdbx_description
1 polymer ?
#
loop_
_entity_poly.entity_id
_entity_poly.type
_entity_poly.pdbx_seq_one_letter_code
_entity_poly.pdbx_strand_id
1 'polypeptide(L)'
;MKKTGVLLIQLGTPDSPSVMDVRSYLSEFLNDPRVIDLPYLLRKILVNGIIVPFRAPKSAKIYKELWQLGNGESPLLTHTLALQSLLQKNFEGEEVTIEIAMRYK
;
A
#
# COMPACT_ATOMS: atom_id res chain seq x y z
N MET A 1 0.73 -32.19 14.16
CA MET A 1 0.52 -31.51 12.87
C MET A 1 1.32 -30.22 12.81
N LYS A 2 1.90 -29.94 11.66
CA LYS A 2 2.64 -28.71 11.46
C LYS A 2 1.67 -27.56 11.14
N LYS A 3 1.77 -26.47 11.89
CA LYS A 3 1.09 -25.22 11.57
C LYS A 3 1.88 -24.47 10.49
N THR A 4 1.20 -24.04 9.45
CA THR A 4 1.81 -23.30 8.36
C THR A 4 1.24 -21.89 8.33
N GLY A 5 2.12 -20.89 8.29
CA GLY A 5 1.74 -19.51 8.09
C GLY A 5 2.06 -19.06 6.67
N VAL A 6 1.13 -18.38 6.02
CA VAL A 6 1.33 -17.78 4.71
C VAL A 6 1.17 -16.27 4.85
N LEU A 7 2.19 -15.52 4.41
CA LEU A 7 2.16 -14.06 4.44
C LEU A 7 2.05 -13.52 3.02
N LEU A 8 0.96 -12.83 2.74
CA LEU A 8 0.76 -12.11 1.49
C LEU A 8 1.28 -10.68 1.67
N ILE A 9 2.28 -10.30 0.88
CA ILE A 9 2.90 -8.99 0.96
C ILE A 9 2.52 -8.18 -0.27
N GLN A 10 1.99 -6.98 -0.05
CA GLN A 10 1.63 -6.03 -1.09
C GLN A 10 2.44 -4.75 -0.94
N LEU A 11 2.55 -4.00 -2.03
CA LEU A 11 3.24 -2.71 -2.04
C LEU A 11 2.61 -1.73 -1.06
N GLY A 12 1.31 -1.66 -1.04
CA GLY A 12 0.56 -0.79 -0.16
C GLY A 12 -0.32 0.20 -0.89
N THR A 13 -1.07 0.94 -0.12
CA THR A 13 -2.04 1.91 -0.63
C THR A 13 -2.24 3.02 0.42
N PRO A 14 -2.59 4.26 0.02
CA PRO A 14 -2.92 5.30 1.01
C PRO A 14 -4.12 4.88 1.87
N ASP A 15 -4.20 5.41 3.09
CA ASP A 15 -5.32 5.12 4.00
C ASP A 15 -6.65 5.69 3.48
N SER A 16 -6.58 6.81 2.75
CA SER A 16 -7.73 7.41 2.07
C SER A 16 -7.24 8.19 0.85
N PRO A 17 -8.16 8.63 -0.05
CA PRO A 17 -7.76 9.44 -1.21
C PRO A 17 -7.59 10.93 -0.88
N SER A 18 -7.58 11.32 0.40
CA SER A 18 -7.31 12.71 0.78
C SER A 18 -5.87 13.10 0.45
N VAL A 19 -5.63 14.38 0.21
CA VAL A 19 -4.29 14.88 -0.10
C VAL A 19 -3.31 14.57 1.03
N MET A 20 -3.75 14.68 2.28
CA MET A 20 -2.91 14.39 3.46
C MET A 20 -2.48 12.93 3.53
N ASP A 21 -3.41 12.00 3.32
CA ASP A 21 -3.11 10.58 3.38
C ASP A 21 -2.26 10.14 2.18
N VAL A 22 -2.53 10.66 0.98
CA VAL A 22 -1.72 10.40 -0.20
C VAL A 22 -0.32 10.98 -0.04
N ARG A 23 -0.19 12.16 0.54
CA ARG A 23 1.09 12.78 0.86
C ARG A 23 1.91 11.91 1.81
N SER A 24 1.30 11.41 2.86
CA SER A 24 1.93 10.51 3.83
C SER A 24 2.41 9.21 3.16
N TYR A 25 1.58 8.62 2.32
CA TYR A 25 1.90 7.41 1.56
C TYR A 25 3.07 7.65 0.61
N LEU A 26 3.02 8.71 -0.19
CA LEU A 26 4.09 9.04 -1.13
C LEU A 26 5.40 9.34 -0.41
N SER A 27 5.35 10.04 0.71
CA SER A 27 6.55 10.34 1.51
C SER A 27 7.22 9.04 1.99
N GLU A 28 6.46 8.11 2.51
CA GLU A 28 6.97 6.81 2.96
C GLU A 28 7.53 6.00 1.80
N PHE A 29 6.80 5.91 0.70
CA PHE A 29 7.16 5.13 -0.48
C PHE A 29 8.41 5.69 -1.17
N LEU A 30 8.43 6.99 -1.44
CA LEU A 30 9.52 7.61 -2.20
C LEU A 30 10.79 7.84 -1.37
N ASN A 31 10.71 7.83 -0.04
CA ASN A 31 11.88 7.92 0.81
C ASN A 31 12.60 6.58 1.01
N ASP A 32 12.05 5.50 0.49
CA ASP A 32 12.73 4.20 0.54
C ASP A 32 13.95 4.22 -0.40
N PRO A 33 15.16 3.90 0.09
CA PRO A 33 16.37 3.89 -0.75
C PRO A 33 16.30 2.91 -1.91
N ARG A 34 15.42 1.92 -1.85
CA ARG A 34 15.18 0.97 -2.94
C ARG A 34 14.37 1.57 -4.06
N VAL A 35 13.62 2.65 -3.80
CA VAL A 35 12.81 3.35 -4.78
C VAL A 35 13.60 4.50 -5.38
N ILE A 36 14.20 5.34 -4.54
CA ILE A 36 15.05 6.45 -4.96
C ILE A 36 16.42 6.28 -4.30
N ASP A 37 17.41 5.89 -5.10
CA ASP A 37 18.77 5.63 -4.65
C ASP A 37 19.61 6.90 -4.63
N LEU A 38 19.35 7.75 -3.65
CA LEU A 38 20.10 8.98 -3.40
C LEU A 38 20.54 9.01 -1.95
N PRO A 39 21.61 9.80 -1.60
CA PRO A 39 21.97 10.02 -0.21
C PRO A 39 20.78 10.50 0.61
N TYR A 40 20.73 10.09 1.87
CA TYR A 40 19.57 10.33 2.74
C TYR A 40 19.11 11.79 2.74
N LEU A 41 20.04 12.74 2.96
CA LEU A 41 19.70 14.16 3.05
C LEU A 41 19.15 14.69 1.72
N LEU A 42 19.82 14.34 0.61
CA LEU A 42 19.40 14.76 -0.74
C LEU A 42 18.04 14.17 -1.10
N ARG A 43 17.83 12.89 -0.78
CA ARG A 43 16.54 12.22 -1.01
C ARG A 43 15.43 12.89 -0.21
N LYS A 44 15.64 13.20 1.06
CA LYS A 44 14.67 13.88 1.92
C LYS A 44 14.27 15.25 1.36
N ILE A 45 15.25 16.04 0.94
CA ILE A 45 14.99 17.36 0.36
C ILE A 45 14.20 17.23 -0.94
N LEU A 46 14.64 16.34 -1.83
CA LEU A 46 13.99 16.14 -3.13
C LEU A 46 12.55 15.61 -2.96
N VAL A 47 12.38 14.56 -2.17
CA VAL A 47 11.07 13.90 -2.01
C VAL A 47 10.10 14.80 -1.25
N ASN A 48 10.45 15.23 -0.05
CA ASN A 48 9.52 15.95 0.82
C ASN A 48 9.38 17.43 0.44
N GLY A 49 10.43 18.01 -0.14
CA GLY A 49 10.43 19.43 -0.50
C GLY A 49 9.89 19.72 -1.89
N ILE A 50 10.03 18.81 -2.84
CA ILE A 50 9.69 19.05 -4.25
C ILE A 50 8.65 18.04 -4.76
N ILE A 51 8.97 16.74 -4.73
CA ILE A 51 8.14 15.71 -5.38
C ILE A 51 6.79 15.58 -4.69
N VAL A 52 6.77 15.35 -3.39
CA VAL A 52 5.52 15.08 -2.65
C VAL A 52 4.56 16.27 -2.68
N PRO A 53 4.99 17.53 -2.40
CA PRO A 53 4.08 18.67 -2.46
C PRO A 53 3.43 18.88 -3.83
N PHE A 54 4.16 18.60 -4.92
CA PHE A 54 3.62 18.77 -6.27
C PHE A 54 2.80 17.56 -6.72
N ARG A 55 3.19 16.36 -6.32
CA ARG A 55 2.55 15.12 -6.77
C ARG A 55 1.32 14.73 -5.95
N ALA A 56 1.30 15.04 -4.66
CA ALA A 56 0.24 14.59 -3.79
C ALA A 56 -1.16 15.05 -4.25
N PRO A 57 -1.38 16.31 -4.65
CA PRO A 57 -2.70 16.73 -5.13
C PRO A 57 -3.15 15.99 -6.40
N LYS A 58 -2.23 15.78 -7.35
CA LYS A 58 -2.53 15.06 -8.60
C LYS A 58 -2.80 13.59 -8.34
N SER A 59 -1.96 12.95 -7.52
CA SER A 59 -2.13 11.54 -7.14
C SER A 59 -3.39 11.34 -6.32
N ALA A 60 -3.72 12.25 -5.42
CA ALA A 60 -4.96 12.21 -4.63
C ALA A 60 -6.19 12.19 -5.52
N LYS A 61 -6.18 12.97 -6.61
CA LYS A 61 -7.26 13.00 -7.57
C LYS A 61 -7.45 11.66 -8.26
N ILE A 62 -6.36 11.01 -8.66
CA ILE A 62 -6.38 9.67 -9.27
C ILE A 62 -6.88 8.64 -8.26
N TYR A 63 -6.38 8.66 -7.02
CA TYR A 63 -6.83 7.75 -5.98
C TYR A 63 -8.30 7.94 -5.64
N LYS A 64 -8.80 9.17 -5.68
CA LYS A 64 -10.22 9.46 -5.47
C LYS A 64 -11.09 8.75 -6.50
N GLU A 65 -10.67 8.75 -7.77
CA GLU A 65 -11.36 8.00 -8.82
C GLU A 65 -11.30 6.49 -8.57
N LEU A 66 -10.14 5.98 -8.14
CA LEU A 66 -9.99 4.56 -7.79
C LEU A 66 -10.89 4.15 -6.61
N TRP A 67 -11.01 5.00 -5.58
CA TRP A 67 -11.91 4.73 -4.46
C TRP A 67 -13.37 4.70 -4.89
N GLN A 68 -13.76 5.57 -5.83
CA GLN A 68 -15.12 5.54 -6.38
C GLN A 68 -15.41 4.23 -7.12
N LEU A 69 -14.44 3.73 -7.90
CA LEU A 69 -14.55 2.45 -8.57
C LEU A 69 -14.59 1.27 -7.59
N GLY A 70 -13.95 1.43 -6.44
CA GLY A 70 -13.90 0.40 -5.39
C GLY A 70 -14.96 0.57 -4.31
N ASN A 71 -16.05 1.28 -4.56
CA ASN A 71 -17.14 1.50 -3.60
C ASN A 71 -16.69 2.15 -2.28
N GLY A 72 -15.78 3.13 -2.37
CA GLY A 72 -15.26 3.85 -1.22
C GLY A 72 -14.04 3.20 -0.57
N GLU A 73 -13.46 2.17 -1.18
CA GLU A 73 -12.27 1.47 -0.68
C GLU A 73 -11.19 1.38 -1.75
N SER A 74 -9.95 1.19 -1.31
CA SER A 74 -8.84 0.93 -2.22
C SER A 74 -9.06 -0.40 -2.96
N PRO A 75 -9.08 -0.41 -4.32
CA PRO A 75 -9.19 -1.67 -5.06
C PRO A 75 -8.07 -2.66 -4.73
N LEU A 76 -6.84 -2.19 -4.51
CA LEU A 76 -5.73 -3.05 -4.12
C LEU A 76 -6.01 -3.76 -2.80
N LEU A 77 -6.48 -3.03 -1.80
CA LEU A 77 -6.82 -3.61 -0.51
C LEU A 77 -7.98 -4.59 -0.64
N THR A 78 -9.03 -4.22 -1.37
CA THR A 78 -10.20 -5.06 -1.59
C THR A 78 -9.83 -6.38 -2.26
N HIS A 79 -9.01 -6.33 -3.32
CA HIS A 79 -8.55 -7.52 -4.02
C HIS A 79 -7.61 -8.37 -3.16
N THR A 80 -6.76 -7.75 -2.35
CA THR A 80 -5.86 -8.47 -1.43
C THR A 80 -6.65 -9.22 -0.36
N LEU A 81 -7.67 -8.60 0.21
CA LEU A 81 -8.54 -9.23 1.21
C LEU A 81 -9.36 -10.38 0.57
N ALA A 82 -9.82 -10.19 -0.66
CA ALA A 82 -10.52 -11.24 -1.39
C ALA A 82 -9.62 -12.43 -1.65
N LEU A 83 -8.37 -12.20 -2.05
CA LEU A 83 -7.38 -13.26 -2.26
C LEU A 83 -7.09 -14.00 -0.97
N GLN A 84 -6.90 -13.29 0.14
CA GLN A 84 -6.70 -13.90 1.46
C GLN A 84 -7.85 -14.83 1.82
N SER A 85 -9.08 -14.38 1.63
CA SER A 85 -10.29 -15.14 1.93
C SER A 85 -10.39 -16.42 1.07
N LEU A 86 -10.12 -16.30 -0.24
CA LEU A 86 -10.13 -17.44 -1.16
C LEU A 86 -9.06 -18.46 -0.82
N LEU A 87 -7.84 -18.00 -0.50
CA LEU A 87 -6.74 -18.90 -0.11
C LEU A 87 -7.05 -19.60 1.20
N GLN A 88 -7.58 -18.89 2.19
CA GLN A 88 -7.95 -19.48 3.48
C GLN A 88 -8.99 -20.58 3.29
N LYS A 89 -9.94 -20.37 2.39
CA LYS A 89 -10.97 -21.34 2.05
C LYS A 89 -10.37 -22.59 1.38
N ASN A 90 -9.39 -22.42 0.49
CA ASN A 90 -8.71 -23.54 -0.16
C ASN A 90 -7.94 -24.43 0.82
N PHE A 91 -7.49 -23.86 1.93
CA PHE A 91 -6.78 -24.60 2.98
C PHE A 91 -7.70 -24.94 4.17
N GLU A 92 -8.99 -24.92 3.96
CA GLU A 92 -9.97 -25.29 4.98
C GLU A 92 -9.75 -26.77 5.40
N GLY A 93 -9.72 -27.00 6.72
CA GLY A 93 -9.41 -28.31 7.26
C GLY A 93 -7.92 -28.56 7.49
N GLU A 94 -7.05 -27.66 7.06
CA GLU A 94 -5.61 -27.72 7.32
C GLU A 94 -5.21 -26.62 8.32
N GLU A 95 -4.10 -26.83 9.03
CA GLU A 95 -3.57 -25.81 9.96
C GLU A 95 -2.76 -24.76 9.20
N VAL A 96 -3.47 -23.95 8.38
CA VAL A 96 -2.86 -22.88 7.58
C VAL A 96 -3.54 -21.56 7.93
N THR A 97 -2.72 -20.57 8.31
CA THR A 97 -3.18 -19.21 8.57
C THR A 97 -2.62 -18.29 7.49
N ILE A 98 -3.47 -17.47 6.90
CA ILE A 98 -3.06 -16.52 5.85
C ILE A 98 -3.23 -15.11 6.38
N GLU A 99 -2.13 -14.37 6.43
CA GLU A 99 -2.09 -12.98 6.87
C GLU A 99 -1.65 -12.09 5.71
N ILE A 100 -2.00 -10.83 5.78
CA ILE A 100 -1.57 -9.83 4.79
C ILE A 100 -0.70 -8.77 5.46
N ALA A 101 0.25 -8.23 4.69
CA ALA A 101 1.08 -7.13 5.12
C ALA A 101 1.27 -6.14 3.96
N MET A 102 1.31 -4.88 4.30
CA MET A 102 1.60 -3.80 3.36
C MET A 102 3.01 -3.27 3.61
N ARG A 103 3.82 -3.14 2.56
CA ARG A 103 5.17 -2.58 2.66
C ARG A 103 5.12 -1.10 3.03
N TYR A 104 4.13 -0.37 2.47
CA TYR A 104 3.89 1.05 2.73
C TYR A 104 2.43 1.23 3.12
N LYS A 105 2.21 1.74 4.34
CA LYS A 105 0.87 2.02 4.87
C LYS A 105 -0.07 0.79 4.79
#